data_bfc4cf4ea71990c8518582d076bdbfbc
#
_entry.id   bfc4cf4ea71990c8518582d076bdbfbc
#
_cell.length_a   1.000
_cell.length_b   1.000
_cell.length_c   1.000
_cell.angle_alpha   90.00
_cell.angle_beta   90.00
_cell.angle_gamma   90.00
#
_symmetry.space_group_name_H-M   'P 1'
#
loop_
_entity.id
_entity.type
_entity.pdbx_description
1 polymer ?
#
loop_
_entity_poly.entity_id
_entity_poly.type
_entity_poly.pdbx_seq_one_letter_code
_entity_poly.pdbx_strand_id
1 'polypeptide(L)'
;MTLITVRNLGVTLNAPLFSRLNLVVNAGDRIGLVAANGRGKSTLLRCIAGLVEPGEGEITRSRGLTIGYVEQDVPSALIDMPFDVVVLDALPPERRSSESWRADVALESLEVPEALRQRPLKQLSGGWQRLAMLARVVVTEADVLLLDEPTNHLDLARIGQLEGWLNALPRDMPVVISSHDRAFLDATTNRTVFLRPEQSQIFSLPYTRARAALSEVDASDERRY
;
A
#
# COMPACT_ATOMS: atom_id res chain seq x y z
N MET A 1 -4.99 -2.11 -19.05
CA MET A 1 -4.25 -0.84 -19.26
C MET A 1 -3.11 -0.78 -18.28
N THR A 2 -1.90 -0.47 -18.75
CA THR A 2 -0.71 -0.32 -17.90
C THR A 2 -0.70 1.08 -17.28
N LEU A 3 -0.52 1.16 -15.97
CA LEU A 3 -0.53 2.41 -15.20
C LEU A 3 0.88 2.79 -14.73
N ILE A 4 1.65 1.80 -14.27
CA ILE A 4 3.02 2.02 -13.78
C ILE A 4 3.92 0.93 -14.35
N THR A 5 5.09 1.32 -14.81
CA THR A 5 6.15 0.41 -15.26
C THR A 5 7.42 0.68 -14.47
N VAL A 6 7.92 -0.35 -13.81
CA VAL A 6 9.19 -0.36 -13.07
C VAL A 6 10.18 -1.19 -13.87
N ARG A 7 11.34 -0.63 -14.20
CA ARG A 7 12.38 -1.29 -15.00
C ARG A 7 13.70 -1.32 -14.27
N ASN A 8 14.22 -2.53 -14.09
CA ASN A 8 15.53 -2.80 -13.49
C ASN A 8 15.79 -2.02 -12.20
N LEU A 9 14.75 -1.87 -11.38
CA LEU A 9 14.81 -1.09 -10.14
C LEU A 9 15.66 -1.80 -9.10
N GLY A 10 16.58 -1.04 -8.50
CA GLY A 10 17.39 -1.47 -7.39
C GLY A 10 17.43 -0.40 -6.30
N VAL A 11 17.49 -0.84 -5.06
CA VAL A 11 17.69 0.02 -3.89
C VAL A 11 18.79 -0.53 -3.03
N THR A 12 19.80 0.30 -2.81
CA THR A 12 20.92 0.03 -1.92
C THR A 12 20.96 1.11 -0.84
N LEU A 13 21.02 0.67 0.42
CA LEU A 13 21.38 1.54 1.54
C LEU A 13 22.82 1.19 1.97
N ASN A 14 23.04 0.62 3.16
CA ASN A 14 24.37 0.09 3.54
C ASN A 14 24.68 -1.25 2.84
N ALA A 15 23.66 -1.93 2.37
CA ALA A 15 23.72 -3.16 1.58
C ALA A 15 22.55 -3.17 0.58
N PRO A 16 22.63 -3.96 -0.52
CA PRO A 16 21.51 -4.13 -1.44
C PRO A 16 20.27 -4.65 -0.71
N LEU A 17 19.17 -3.89 -0.80
CA LEU A 17 17.88 -4.30 -0.24
C LEU A 17 17.16 -5.22 -1.23
N PHE A 18 17.12 -4.81 -2.48
CA PHE A 18 16.66 -5.59 -3.62
C PHE A 18 17.27 -5.04 -4.92
N SER A 19 17.31 -5.87 -5.96
CA SER A 19 17.81 -5.48 -7.26
C SER A 19 16.99 -6.08 -8.40
N ARG A 20 17.22 -5.54 -9.61
CA ARG A 20 16.67 -6.04 -10.89
C ARG A 20 15.16 -6.26 -10.86
N LEU A 21 14.42 -5.43 -10.11
CA LEU A 21 12.97 -5.51 -10.12
C LEU A 21 12.42 -4.96 -11.43
N ASN A 22 11.69 -5.80 -12.16
CA ASN A 22 10.89 -5.41 -13.31
C ASN A 22 9.42 -5.70 -12.97
N LEU A 23 8.62 -4.66 -12.77
CA LEU A 23 7.22 -4.79 -12.36
C LEU A 23 6.36 -3.89 -13.22
N VAL A 24 5.26 -4.44 -13.71
CA VAL A 24 4.19 -3.67 -14.37
C VAL A 24 2.95 -3.74 -13.50
N VAL A 25 2.39 -2.58 -13.21
CA VAL A 25 1.11 -2.44 -12.51
C VAL A 25 0.04 -2.07 -13.54
N ASN A 26 -0.91 -2.97 -13.74
CA ASN A 26 -2.02 -2.79 -14.64
C ASN A 26 -3.32 -2.53 -13.87
N ALA A 27 -4.33 -2.04 -14.58
CA ALA A 27 -5.68 -1.99 -14.05
C ALA A 27 -6.11 -3.37 -13.54
N GLY A 28 -6.66 -3.42 -12.32
CA GLY A 28 -7.12 -4.65 -11.67
C GLY A 28 -6.05 -5.47 -10.96
N ASP A 29 -4.78 -5.08 -11.01
CA ASP A 29 -3.73 -5.76 -10.27
C ASP A 29 -3.89 -5.55 -8.75
N ARG A 30 -3.83 -6.64 -8.00
CA ARG A 30 -3.79 -6.68 -6.54
C ARG A 30 -2.48 -7.33 -6.13
N ILE A 31 -1.46 -6.50 -5.86
CA ILE A 31 -0.08 -6.97 -5.69
C ILE A 31 0.32 -6.98 -4.22
N GLY A 32 0.70 -8.15 -3.70
CA GLY A 32 1.33 -8.29 -2.39
C GLY A 32 2.86 -8.17 -2.50
N LEU A 33 3.45 -7.25 -1.74
CA LEU A 33 4.90 -7.13 -1.60
C LEU A 33 5.37 -7.89 -0.37
N VAL A 34 6.27 -8.83 -0.57
CA VAL A 34 6.82 -9.69 0.47
C VAL A 34 8.34 -9.57 0.51
N ALA A 35 8.88 -9.33 1.67
CA ALA A 35 10.31 -9.37 1.94
C ALA A 35 10.56 -9.53 3.44
N ALA A 36 11.78 -9.91 3.82
CA ALA A 36 12.21 -9.82 5.21
C ALA A 36 12.17 -8.36 5.71
N ASN A 37 12.10 -8.16 7.03
CA ASN A 37 12.10 -6.83 7.63
C ASN A 37 13.34 -6.03 7.20
N GLY A 38 13.16 -4.75 6.93
CA GLY A 38 14.23 -3.86 6.47
C GLY A 38 14.70 -4.10 5.02
N ARG A 39 14.02 -4.93 4.25
CA ARG A 39 14.37 -5.26 2.85
C ARG A 39 13.70 -4.38 1.80
N GLY A 40 13.34 -3.15 2.13
CA GLY A 40 13.01 -2.12 1.15
C GLY A 40 11.56 -2.08 0.66
N LYS A 41 10.58 -2.77 1.30
CA LYS A 41 9.16 -2.69 0.93
C LYS A 41 8.65 -1.25 0.92
N SER A 42 8.81 -0.54 2.03
CA SER A 42 8.41 0.87 2.16
C SER A 42 9.18 1.78 1.19
N THR A 43 10.45 1.50 0.97
CA THR A 43 11.27 2.26 0.00
C THR A 43 10.74 2.07 -1.41
N LEU A 44 10.41 0.83 -1.81
CA LEU A 44 9.79 0.55 -3.11
C LEU A 44 8.46 1.29 -3.26
N LEU A 45 7.58 1.25 -2.26
CA LEU A 45 6.31 1.96 -2.30
C LEU A 45 6.52 3.48 -2.44
N ARG A 46 7.48 4.05 -1.71
CA ARG A 46 7.84 5.48 -1.82
C ARG A 46 8.42 5.83 -3.19
N CYS A 47 9.24 4.95 -3.79
CA CYS A 47 9.71 5.14 -5.16
C CYS A 47 8.55 5.11 -6.15
N ILE A 48 7.62 4.16 -6.02
CA ILE A 48 6.42 4.07 -6.88
C ILE A 48 5.54 5.31 -6.69
N ALA A 49 5.39 5.82 -5.47
CA ALA A 49 4.66 7.06 -5.18
C ALA A 49 5.35 8.33 -5.70
N GLY A 50 6.63 8.26 -6.08
CA GLY A 50 7.40 9.44 -6.51
C GLY A 50 7.93 10.30 -5.36
N LEU A 51 7.95 9.77 -4.14
CA LEU A 51 8.43 10.45 -2.94
C LEU A 51 9.95 10.29 -2.75
N VAL A 52 10.53 9.27 -3.37
CA VAL A 52 11.96 8.95 -3.32
C VAL A 52 12.41 8.55 -4.71
N GLU A 53 13.53 9.08 -5.16
CA GLU A 53 14.16 8.64 -6.42
C GLU A 53 14.85 7.29 -6.20
N PRO A 54 14.71 6.32 -7.13
CA PRO A 54 15.41 5.06 -7.06
C PRO A 54 16.91 5.26 -7.28
N GLY A 55 17.73 4.44 -6.61
CA GLY A 55 19.19 4.45 -6.81
C GLY A 55 19.61 3.87 -8.16
N GLU A 56 18.84 2.91 -8.68
CA GLU A 56 19.04 2.24 -9.95
C GLU A 56 17.70 1.96 -10.63
N GLY A 57 17.69 1.96 -11.98
CA GLY A 57 16.50 1.71 -12.77
C GLY A 57 15.60 2.93 -12.94
N GLU A 58 14.40 2.70 -13.45
CA GLU A 58 13.45 3.77 -13.74
C GLU A 58 12.00 3.36 -13.40
N ILE A 59 11.18 4.34 -13.07
CA ILE A 59 9.74 4.18 -12.89
C ILE A 59 9.02 5.14 -13.82
N THR A 60 8.22 4.58 -14.72
CA THR A 60 7.34 5.35 -15.62
C THR A 60 5.91 5.24 -15.13
N ARG A 61 5.22 6.37 -15.03
CA ARG A 61 3.80 6.47 -14.62
C ARG A 61 2.98 7.02 -15.77
N SER A 62 1.75 6.53 -15.93
CA SER A 62 0.81 7.09 -16.90
C SER A 62 0.55 8.57 -16.61
N ARG A 63 0.37 9.34 -17.66
CA ARG A 63 0.14 10.80 -17.54
C ARG A 63 -1.14 11.07 -16.75
N GLY A 64 -1.05 11.96 -15.75
CA GLY A 64 -2.18 12.35 -14.92
C GLY A 64 -2.59 11.32 -13.86
N LEU A 65 -1.79 10.25 -13.66
CA LEU A 65 -2.07 9.22 -12.67
C LEU A 65 -2.01 9.79 -11.24
N THR A 66 -3.07 9.61 -10.49
CA THR A 66 -3.12 9.95 -9.06
C THR A 66 -2.83 8.72 -8.22
N ILE A 67 -1.79 8.80 -7.40
CA ILE A 67 -1.36 7.70 -6.52
C ILE A 67 -1.66 8.04 -5.08
N GLY A 68 -2.46 7.20 -4.43
CA GLY A 68 -2.70 7.25 -2.99
C GLY A 68 -1.70 6.38 -2.24
N TYR A 69 -0.93 6.97 -1.33
CA TYR A 69 0.03 6.25 -0.51
C TYR A 69 -0.33 6.33 0.97
N VAL A 70 -0.55 5.19 1.59
CA VAL A 70 -0.78 5.05 3.03
C VAL A 70 0.53 4.67 3.69
N GLU A 71 1.12 5.61 4.41
CA GLU A 71 2.38 5.43 5.14
C GLU A 71 2.21 4.45 6.32
N GLN A 72 3.31 3.83 6.74
CA GLN A 72 3.32 2.92 7.88
C GLN A 72 2.98 3.63 9.19
N ASP A 73 3.46 4.86 9.39
CA ASP A 73 3.25 5.64 10.60
C ASP A 73 2.43 6.91 10.33
N VAL A 74 1.75 7.41 11.37
CA VAL A 74 1.05 8.68 11.29
C VAL A 74 2.05 9.83 11.34
N PRO A 75 2.05 10.76 10.36
CA PRO A 75 2.90 11.94 10.40
C PRO A 75 2.68 12.76 11.68
N SER A 76 3.78 13.20 12.31
CA SER A 76 3.72 13.97 13.56
C SER A 76 2.87 15.24 13.46
N ALA A 77 2.81 15.86 12.30
CA ALA A 77 2.00 17.06 12.05
C ALA A 77 0.48 16.80 12.16
N LEU A 78 0.04 15.55 11.98
CA LEU A 78 -1.39 15.18 11.99
C LEU A 78 -1.87 14.64 13.33
N ILE A 79 -0.95 14.24 14.22
CA ILE A 79 -1.30 13.51 15.44
C ILE A 79 -2.17 14.29 16.42
N ASP A 80 -2.06 15.62 16.42
CA ASP A 80 -2.84 16.51 17.28
C ASP A 80 -4.15 16.99 16.64
N MET A 81 -4.38 16.68 15.36
CA MET A 81 -5.56 17.13 14.63
C MET A 81 -6.75 16.17 14.85
N PRO A 82 -8.00 16.68 14.86
CA PRO A 82 -9.20 15.86 14.84
C PRO A 82 -9.25 14.94 13.60
N PHE A 83 -9.86 13.77 13.75
CA PHE A 83 -9.89 12.75 12.70
C PHE A 83 -10.47 13.28 11.37
N ASP A 84 -11.62 13.94 11.41
CA ASP A 84 -12.28 14.51 10.22
C ASP A 84 -11.43 15.60 9.56
N VAL A 85 -10.78 16.44 10.37
CA VAL A 85 -9.86 17.48 9.88
C VAL A 85 -8.65 16.83 9.18
N VAL A 86 -8.11 15.75 9.76
CA VAL A 86 -7.01 14.98 9.16
C VAL A 86 -7.41 14.44 7.77
N VAL A 87 -8.63 13.93 7.63
CA VAL A 87 -9.13 13.42 6.34
C VAL A 87 -9.32 14.56 5.35
N LEU A 88 -9.96 15.64 5.76
CA LEU A 88 -10.21 16.80 4.91
C LEU A 88 -8.91 17.48 4.46
N ASP A 89 -7.87 17.46 5.31
CA ASP A 89 -6.56 18.04 5.00
C ASP A 89 -5.86 17.35 3.82
N ALA A 90 -6.24 16.12 3.48
CA ALA A 90 -5.73 15.43 2.30
C ALA A 90 -6.21 16.04 0.97
N LEU A 91 -7.31 16.82 0.98
CA LEU A 91 -7.76 17.56 -0.19
C LEU A 91 -6.93 18.85 -0.36
N PRO A 92 -6.70 19.26 -1.62
CA PRO A 92 -6.12 20.57 -1.91
C PRO A 92 -6.92 21.70 -1.22
N PRO A 93 -6.27 22.74 -0.66
CA PRO A 93 -6.95 23.79 0.10
C PRO A 93 -8.13 24.42 -0.63
N GLU A 94 -8.02 24.63 -1.95
CA GLU A 94 -9.05 25.23 -2.80
C GLU A 94 -10.28 24.34 -2.98
N ARG A 95 -10.16 23.03 -2.73
CA ARG A 95 -11.24 22.05 -2.85
C ARG A 95 -11.92 21.70 -1.53
N ARG A 96 -11.28 22.03 -0.39
CA ARG A 96 -11.76 21.61 0.95
C ARG A 96 -13.16 22.12 1.27
N SER A 97 -13.50 23.36 0.87
CA SER A 97 -14.83 23.94 1.15
C SER A 97 -15.92 23.40 0.23
N SER A 98 -15.61 23.17 -1.04
CA SER A 98 -16.58 22.69 -2.03
C SER A 98 -16.76 21.17 -2.04
N GLU A 99 -15.77 20.43 -1.55
CA GLU A 99 -15.73 18.98 -1.60
C GLU A 99 -15.62 18.33 -0.20
N SER A 100 -15.97 19.06 0.87
CA SER A 100 -15.94 18.55 2.26
C SER A 100 -16.79 17.27 2.45
N TRP A 101 -17.87 17.12 1.69
CA TRP A 101 -18.71 15.93 1.67
C TRP A 101 -17.94 14.64 1.35
N ARG A 102 -16.79 14.72 0.65
CA ARG A 102 -15.92 13.57 0.37
C ARG A 102 -15.30 12.99 1.63
N ALA A 103 -14.99 13.85 2.61
CA ALA A 103 -14.49 13.38 3.90
C ALA A 103 -15.58 12.58 4.63
N ASP A 104 -16.84 13.04 4.60
CA ASP A 104 -17.95 12.30 5.20
C ASP A 104 -18.15 10.94 4.53
N VAL A 105 -18.13 10.88 3.21
CA VAL A 105 -18.22 9.64 2.44
C VAL A 105 -17.06 8.69 2.77
N ALA A 106 -15.83 9.19 2.87
CA ALA A 106 -14.68 8.37 3.24
C ALA A 106 -14.80 7.81 4.65
N LEU A 107 -15.24 8.64 5.62
CA LEU A 107 -15.46 8.22 7.01
C LEU A 107 -16.58 7.18 7.14
N GLU A 108 -17.66 7.33 6.37
CA GLU A 108 -18.76 6.37 6.33
C GLU A 108 -18.35 5.05 5.68
N SER A 109 -17.62 5.09 4.56
CA SER A 109 -17.15 3.88 3.87
C SER A 109 -16.21 3.02 4.71
N LEU A 110 -15.49 3.64 5.65
CA LEU A 110 -14.62 2.98 6.62
C LEU A 110 -15.28 2.77 7.99
N GLU A 111 -16.60 2.99 8.07
CA GLU A 111 -17.42 2.78 9.29
C GLU A 111 -16.85 3.50 10.53
N VAL A 112 -16.35 4.73 10.35
CA VAL A 112 -15.82 5.55 11.44
C VAL A 112 -16.97 6.13 12.27
N PRO A 113 -17.11 5.75 13.57
CA PRO A 113 -18.16 6.26 14.42
C PRO A 113 -18.10 7.78 14.56
N GLU A 114 -19.25 8.45 14.52
CA GLU A 114 -19.37 9.91 14.65
C GLU A 114 -18.69 10.46 15.92
N ALA A 115 -18.83 9.72 17.03
CA ALA A 115 -18.21 10.09 18.31
C ALA A 115 -16.67 10.16 18.30
N LEU A 116 -16.02 9.61 17.28
CA LEU A 116 -14.54 9.64 17.12
C LEU A 116 -14.09 10.71 16.15
N ARG A 117 -14.95 11.19 15.26
CA ARG A 117 -14.59 12.08 14.15
C ARG A 117 -13.97 13.40 14.62
N GLN A 118 -14.44 13.93 15.76
CA GLN A 118 -13.96 15.18 16.36
C GLN A 118 -12.80 14.99 17.36
N ARG A 119 -12.32 13.75 17.56
CA ARG A 119 -11.25 13.47 18.52
C ARG A 119 -9.88 13.59 17.86
N PRO A 120 -8.88 14.23 18.52
CA PRO A 120 -7.51 14.23 18.03
C PRO A 120 -6.96 12.80 17.90
N LEU A 121 -6.18 12.54 16.84
CA LEU A 121 -5.65 11.20 16.55
C LEU A 121 -4.86 10.63 17.72
N LYS A 122 -4.09 11.45 18.46
CA LYS A 122 -3.32 11.01 19.64
C LYS A 122 -4.18 10.38 20.74
N GLN A 123 -5.47 10.69 20.81
CA GLN A 123 -6.40 10.14 21.81
C GLN A 123 -7.05 8.82 21.34
N LEU A 124 -6.78 8.41 20.11
CA LEU A 124 -7.34 7.22 19.49
C LEU A 124 -6.33 6.06 19.51
N SER A 125 -6.86 4.83 19.48
CA SER A 125 -6.00 3.66 19.33
C SER A 125 -5.25 3.66 18.00
N GLY A 126 -4.13 2.93 17.93
CA GLY A 126 -3.36 2.80 16.68
C GLY A 126 -4.19 2.32 15.50
N GLY A 127 -5.19 1.46 15.75
CA GLY A 127 -6.14 1.01 14.72
C GLY A 127 -6.97 2.16 14.13
N TRP A 128 -7.48 3.08 14.95
CA TRP A 128 -8.21 4.25 14.46
C TRP A 128 -7.29 5.25 13.76
N GLN A 129 -6.06 5.43 14.26
CA GLN A 129 -5.05 6.24 13.59
C GLN A 129 -4.74 5.67 12.19
N ARG A 130 -4.67 4.34 12.06
CA ARG A 130 -4.47 3.67 10.78
C ARG A 130 -5.63 3.90 9.81
N LEU A 131 -6.86 3.79 10.31
CA LEU A 131 -8.05 4.08 9.50
C LEU A 131 -8.11 5.55 9.06
N ALA A 132 -7.59 6.49 9.86
CA ALA A 132 -7.49 7.89 9.44
C ALA A 132 -6.54 8.05 8.23
N MET A 133 -5.41 7.34 8.21
CA MET A 133 -4.50 7.35 7.06
C MET A 133 -5.13 6.74 5.81
N LEU A 134 -5.93 5.67 5.95
CA LEU A 134 -6.70 5.11 4.85
C LEU A 134 -7.76 6.10 4.34
N ALA A 135 -8.51 6.74 5.24
CA ALA A 135 -9.52 7.72 4.87
C ALA A 135 -8.92 8.91 4.10
N ARG A 136 -7.71 9.36 4.45
CA ARG A 136 -6.97 10.39 3.69
C ARG A 136 -6.74 10.00 2.23
N VAL A 137 -6.49 8.74 1.95
CA VAL A 137 -6.29 8.28 0.58
C VAL A 137 -7.61 8.09 -0.15
N VAL A 138 -8.64 7.58 0.54
CA VAL A 138 -9.99 7.43 -0.02
C VAL A 138 -10.54 8.76 -0.51
N VAL A 139 -10.40 9.83 0.29
CA VAL A 139 -10.93 11.16 -0.04
C VAL A 139 -10.30 11.77 -1.30
N THR A 140 -9.09 11.35 -1.67
CA THR A 140 -8.39 11.85 -2.87
C THR A 140 -8.84 11.18 -4.17
N GLU A 141 -9.62 10.10 -4.10
CA GLU A 141 -10.05 9.30 -5.27
C GLU A 141 -8.86 8.90 -6.16
N ALA A 142 -7.84 8.32 -5.54
CA ALA A 142 -6.64 7.90 -6.25
C ALA A 142 -6.93 6.80 -7.28
N ASP A 143 -6.18 6.81 -8.39
CA ASP A 143 -6.25 5.79 -9.44
C ASP A 143 -5.52 4.49 -9.05
N VAL A 144 -4.54 4.58 -8.15
CA VAL A 144 -3.73 3.48 -7.62
C VAL A 144 -3.57 3.65 -6.12
N LEU A 145 -3.72 2.56 -5.37
CA LEU A 145 -3.48 2.54 -3.92
C LEU A 145 -2.18 1.83 -3.60
N LEU A 146 -1.37 2.46 -2.77
CA LEU A 146 -0.16 1.87 -2.19
C LEU A 146 -0.34 1.83 -0.67
N LEU A 147 -0.36 0.63 -0.09
CA LEU A 147 -0.61 0.42 1.33
C LEU A 147 0.61 -0.19 2.00
N ASP A 148 1.22 0.55 2.92
CA ASP A 148 2.41 0.09 3.64
C ASP A 148 2.03 -0.44 5.02
N GLU A 149 2.11 -1.77 5.18
CA GLU A 149 1.76 -2.52 6.40
C GLU A 149 0.37 -2.12 6.97
N PRO A 150 -0.72 -2.17 6.15
CA PRO A 150 -2.01 -1.63 6.56
C PRO A 150 -2.67 -2.38 7.72
N THR A 151 -2.25 -3.61 8.01
CA THR A 151 -2.78 -4.44 9.10
C THR A 151 -2.12 -4.18 10.45
N ASN A 152 -1.02 -3.42 10.49
CA ASN A 152 -0.34 -3.11 11.75
C ASN A 152 -1.27 -2.37 12.73
N HIS A 153 -1.24 -2.78 13.99
CA HIS A 153 -2.07 -2.23 15.07
C HIS A 153 -3.59 -2.44 14.93
N LEU A 154 -4.02 -3.24 13.94
CA LEU A 154 -5.41 -3.63 13.80
C LEU A 154 -5.69 -4.94 14.57
N ASP A 155 -6.86 -5.03 15.21
CA ASP A 155 -7.40 -6.28 15.68
C ASP A 155 -8.04 -7.09 14.53
N LEU A 156 -8.38 -8.36 14.80
CA LEU A 156 -8.93 -9.26 13.78
C LEU A 156 -10.23 -8.72 13.15
N ALA A 157 -11.07 -8.06 13.94
CA ALA A 157 -12.32 -7.50 13.42
C ALA A 157 -12.05 -6.38 12.42
N ARG A 158 -11.07 -5.51 12.69
CA ARG A 158 -10.67 -4.42 11.80
C ARG A 158 -9.92 -4.92 10.58
N ILE A 159 -9.12 -5.98 10.71
CA ILE A 159 -8.49 -6.62 9.54
C ILE A 159 -9.59 -7.13 8.60
N GLY A 160 -10.61 -7.83 9.12
CA GLY A 160 -11.75 -8.28 8.32
C GLY A 160 -12.53 -7.12 7.67
N GLN A 161 -12.70 -5.99 8.38
CA GLN A 161 -13.31 -4.77 7.85
C GLN A 161 -12.47 -4.19 6.69
N LEU A 162 -11.15 -4.11 6.86
CA LEU A 162 -10.21 -3.65 5.82
C LEU A 162 -10.22 -4.58 4.60
N GLU A 163 -10.24 -5.89 4.79
CA GLU A 163 -10.39 -6.88 3.71
C GLU A 163 -11.70 -6.66 2.94
N GLY A 164 -12.80 -6.51 3.65
CA GLY A 164 -14.12 -6.24 3.05
C GLY A 164 -14.11 -4.97 2.22
N TRP A 165 -13.54 -3.90 2.76
CA TRP A 165 -13.40 -2.62 2.06
C TRP A 165 -12.53 -2.74 0.80
N LEU A 166 -11.36 -3.39 0.89
CA LEU A 166 -10.48 -3.60 -0.26
C LEU A 166 -11.16 -4.42 -1.36
N ASN A 167 -11.91 -5.45 -0.99
CA ASN A 167 -12.61 -6.31 -1.94
C ASN A 167 -13.83 -5.62 -2.57
N ALA A 168 -14.37 -4.58 -1.93
CA ALA A 168 -15.46 -3.75 -2.45
C ALA A 168 -14.99 -2.64 -3.40
N LEU A 169 -13.68 -2.34 -3.45
CA LEU A 169 -13.12 -1.36 -4.38
C LEU A 169 -13.40 -1.76 -5.84
N PRO A 170 -13.46 -0.80 -6.78
CA PRO A 170 -13.61 -1.08 -8.20
C PRO A 170 -12.62 -2.15 -8.67
N ARG A 171 -13.09 -3.09 -9.50
CA ARG A 171 -12.29 -4.24 -9.95
C ARG A 171 -11.06 -3.85 -10.76
N ASP A 172 -11.12 -2.71 -11.42
CA ASP A 172 -10.05 -2.14 -12.24
C ASP A 172 -9.06 -1.27 -11.44
N MET A 173 -9.38 -0.93 -10.18
CA MET A 173 -8.47 -0.17 -9.32
C MET A 173 -7.32 -1.06 -8.85
N PRO A 174 -6.07 -0.78 -9.22
CA PRO A 174 -4.93 -1.54 -8.74
C PRO A 174 -4.55 -1.14 -7.30
N VAL A 175 -4.11 -2.14 -6.55
CA VAL A 175 -3.61 -1.95 -5.18
C VAL A 175 -2.28 -2.68 -5.04
N VAL A 176 -1.30 -2.02 -4.43
CA VAL A 176 -0.01 -2.62 -4.05
C VAL A 176 0.09 -2.58 -2.53
N ILE A 177 0.23 -3.73 -1.91
CA ILE A 177 0.17 -3.91 -0.45
C ILE A 177 1.46 -4.52 0.05
N SER A 178 2.17 -3.86 0.96
CA SER A 178 3.17 -4.53 1.79
C SER A 178 2.49 -5.06 3.06
N SER A 179 2.69 -6.31 3.40
CA SER A 179 2.20 -6.86 4.66
C SER A 179 2.99 -8.11 5.06
N HIS A 180 3.03 -8.36 6.38
CA HIS A 180 3.51 -9.61 6.95
C HIS A 180 2.36 -10.59 7.25
N ASP A 181 1.13 -10.12 7.19
CA ASP A 181 -0.07 -10.93 7.38
C ASP A 181 -0.38 -11.74 6.11
N ARG A 182 -0.09 -13.05 6.20
CA ARG A 182 -0.24 -13.98 5.08
C ARG A 182 -1.70 -14.21 4.69
N ALA A 183 -2.57 -14.31 5.68
CA ALA A 183 -4.00 -14.53 5.46
C ALA A 183 -4.61 -13.31 4.76
N PHE A 184 -4.25 -12.11 5.21
CA PHE A 184 -4.66 -10.86 4.60
C PHE A 184 -4.19 -10.75 3.14
N LEU A 185 -2.91 -11.09 2.85
CA LEU A 185 -2.42 -11.10 1.47
C LEU A 185 -3.15 -12.13 0.59
N ASP A 186 -3.42 -13.33 1.10
CA ASP A 186 -4.17 -14.35 0.35
C ASP A 186 -5.62 -13.90 0.06
N ALA A 187 -6.24 -13.17 0.98
CA ALA A 187 -7.62 -12.68 0.83
C ALA A 187 -7.74 -11.47 -0.11
N THR A 188 -6.67 -10.66 -0.25
CA THR A 188 -6.74 -9.35 -0.91
C THR A 188 -5.90 -9.21 -2.17
N THR A 189 -5.02 -10.17 -2.48
CA THR A 189 -4.09 -10.07 -3.61
C THR A 189 -4.26 -11.20 -4.64
N ASN A 190 -3.90 -10.91 -5.89
CA ASN A 190 -3.87 -11.88 -6.99
C ASN A 190 -2.47 -12.07 -7.61
N ARG A 191 -1.51 -11.24 -7.19
CA ARG A 191 -0.10 -11.31 -7.58
C ARG A 191 0.78 -11.12 -6.36
N THR A 192 1.96 -11.76 -6.36
CA THR A 192 2.93 -11.63 -5.26
C THR A 192 4.31 -11.31 -5.82
N VAL A 193 4.95 -10.33 -5.22
CA VAL A 193 6.34 -9.92 -5.49
C VAL A 193 7.19 -10.23 -4.27
N PHE A 194 8.18 -11.08 -4.42
CA PHE A 194 9.20 -11.34 -3.41
C PHE A 194 10.43 -10.48 -3.71
N LEU A 195 10.69 -9.49 -2.85
CA LEU A 195 11.88 -8.66 -2.96
C LEU A 195 13.09 -9.40 -2.41
N ARG A 196 14.12 -9.53 -3.25
CA ARG A 196 15.37 -10.24 -2.94
C ARG A 196 16.59 -9.39 -3.33
N PRO A 197 17.74 -9.54 -2.61
CA PRO A 197 18.94 -8.77 -2.91
C PRO A 197 19.49 -9.00 -4.33
N GLU A 198 19.45 -10.23 -4.81
CA GLU A 198 20.03 -10.61 -6.10
C GLU A 198 19.04 -10.41 -7.25
N GLN A 199 17.87 -10.99 -7.14
CA GLN A 199 16.80 -10.89 -8.13
C GLN A 199 15.44 -11.08 -7.48
N SER A 200 14.58 -10.07 -7.59
CA SER A 200 13.19 -10.15 -7.14
C SER A 200 12.38 -11.10 -8.02
N GLN A 201 11.45 -11.84 -7.42
CA GLN A 201 10.60 -12.83 -8.10
C GLN A 201 9.15 -12.37 -8.08
N ILE A 202 8.44 -12.58 -9.19
CA ILE A 202 7.05 -12.17 -9.37
C ILE A 202 6.21 -13.36 -9.79
N PHE A 203 5.11 -13.60 -9.07
CA PHE A 203 4.15 -14.65 -9.38
C PHE A 203 2.75 -14.06 -9.56
N SER A 204 2.05 -14.47 -10.61
CA SER A 204 0.63 -14.17 -10.80
C SER A 204 -0.25 -15.10 -9.98
N LEU A 205 0.01 -15.14 -8.68
CA LEU A 205 -0.62 -16.02 -7.69
C LEU A 205 -0.74 -15.26 -6.34
N PRO A 206 -1.79 -15.56 -5.53
CA PRO A 206 -1.86 -15.13 -4.13
C PRO A 206 -0.68 -15.67 -3.32
N TYR A 207 -0.44 -15.09 -2.14
CA TYR A 207 0.77 -15.32 -1.34
C TYR A 207 1.11 -16.79 -1.10
N THR A 208 0.19 -17.59 -0.57
CA THR A 208 0.48 -19.00 -0.19
C THR A 208 0.89 -19.82 -1.39
N ARG A 209 0.21 -19.67 -2.53
CA ARG A 209 0.54 -20.38 -3.78
C ARG A 209 1.85 -19.87 -4.40
N ALA A 210 2.05 -18.56 -4.37
CA ALA A 210 3.29 -17.94 -4.83
C ALA A 210 4.51 -18.39 -4.01
N ARG A 211 4.34 -18.56 -2.69
CA ARG A 211 5.39 -19.05 -1.79
C ARG A 211 5.77 -20.50 -2.08
N ALA A 212 4.80 -21.36 -2.38
CA ALA A 212 5.06 -22.74 -2.79
C ALA A 212 5.85 -22.76 -4.11
N ALA A 213 5.40 -22.01 -5.12
CA ALA A 213 6.10 -21.90 -6.40
C ALA A 213 7.54 -21.36 -6.25
N LEU A 214 7.75 -20.36 -5.38
CA LEU A 214 9.07 -19.85 -5.09
C LEU A 214 9.98 -20.92 -4.50
N SER A 215 9.48 -21.75 -3.58
CA SER A 215 10.26 -22.84 -2.98
C SER A 215 10.70 -23.89 -4.00
N GLU A 216 9.87 -24.15 -5.02
CA GLU A 216 10.22 -25.05 -6.12
C GLU A 216 11.34 -24.46 -7.01
N VAL A 217 11.28 -23.16 -7.29
CA VAL A 217 12.34 -22.45 -8.04
C VAL A 217 13.65 -22.52 -7.27
N ASP A 218 13.66 -22.16 -5.98
CA ASP A 218 14.85 -22.19 -5.13
C ASP A 218 15.47 -23.60 -5.09
N ALA A 219 14.64 -24.66 -4.89
CA ALA A 219 15.12 -26.04 -4.87
C ALA A 219 15.67 -26.50 -6.23
N SER A 220 15.18 -25.93 -7.34
CA SER A 220 15.70 -26.26 -8.68
C SER A 220 17.05 -25.60 -8.94
N ASP A 221 17.24 -24.39 -8.44
CA ASP A 221 18.49 -23.64 -8.60
C ASP A 221 19.61 -24.27 -7.74
N GLU A 222 19.31 -24.69 -6.51
CA GLU A 222 20.25 -25.42 -5.66
C GLU A 222 20.74 -26.76 -6.26
N ARG A 223 19.95 -27.42 -7.11
CA ARG A 223 20.33 -28.68 -7.78
C ARG A 223 21.22 -28.45 -9.02
N ARG A 224 21.34 -27.22 -9.49
CA ARG A 224 22.13 -26.87 -10.69
C ARG A 224 23.56 -26.48 -10.38
N TYR A 225 23.88 -26.31 -9.08
CA TYR A 225 25.20 -26.03 -8.55
C TYR A 225 25.71 -27.19 -7.71
#